data_ed1785e0a329b3c634715a07cb735107
#
_entry.id   ed1785e0a329b3c634715a07cb735107
#
_cell.length_a   1.000
_cell.length_b   1.000
_cell.length_c   1.000
_cell.angle_alpha   90.00
_cell.angle_beta   90.00
_cell.angle_gamma   90.00
#
_symmetry.space_group_name_H-M   'P 1'
#
loop_
_entity.id
_entity.type
_entity.pdbx_description
1 polymer ?
#
loop_
_entity_poly.entity_id
_entity_poly.type
_entity_poly.pdbx_seq_one_letter_code
_entity_poly.pdbx_strand_id
1 'polypeptide(L)'
;GTGYVTLEPCSHHGRTPPCVEALIEAGVRRVVAAMPDPNPRVAGDGLRRLEATGIVTAVGVLEREARELNRGFVARMTRGRPWVTVKLGSSADGRTALADGSSRWITSDAARADVQHLRARASAIVTGIGTALADDPALTVRDRALDLGGRVPLRVVLDSRGLFEPGLQMARDGLPTLVFSSDAGAESLAHLAEARPAALQFEPMPADPAGLIDLNFMLRRLAALECNEVLVEAGPRLGGSFIAAG
;
A
#
# COMPACT_ATOMS: atom_id res chain seq x y z
N GLY A 1 -0.77 30.81 -20.67
CA GLY A 1 -1.71 29.69 -20.64
C GLY A 1 -2.25 29.42 -19.26
N THR A 2 -3.13 28.40 -19.09
CA THR A 2 -3.64 27.90 -17.82
C THR A 2 -3.17 26.46 -17.63
N GLY A 3 -2.57 26.18 -16.48
CA GLY A 3 -2.23 24.83 -16.05
C GLY A 3 -3.32 24.25 -15.15
N TYR A 4 -3.77 23.01 -15.40
CA TYR A 4 -4.70 22.27 -14.55
C TYR A 4 -3.95 21.08 -13.94
N VAL A 5 -4.01 20.94 -12.63
CA VAL A 5 -3.30 19.90 -11.89
C VAL A 5 -4.22 19.24 -10.85
N THR A 6 -4.04 17.95 -10.64
CA THR A 6 -4.85 17.18 -9.68
C THR A 6 -4.47 17.43 -8.22
N LEU A 7 -3.27 17.95 -7.98
CA LEU A 7 -2.73 18.22 -6.66
C LEU A 7 -1.95 19.54 -6.70
N GLU A 8 -1.88 20.27 -5.59
CA GLU A 8 -1.06 21.45 -5.45
C GLU A 8 0.38 21.20 -5.92
N PRO A 9 0.97 22.07 -6.79
CA PRO A 9 2.35 21.95 -7.22
C PRO A 9 3.33 22.06 -6.06
N CYS A 10 4.24 21.10 -5.96
CA CYS A 10 5.24 21.10 -4.89
C CYS A 10 6.24 22.26 -5.04
N SER A 11 6.67 22.81 -3.89
CA SER A 11 7.62 23.91 -3.78
C SER A 11 9.01 23.48 -3.24
N HIS A 12 9.18 22.18 -2.92
CA HIS A 12 10.42 21.62 -2.38
C HIS A 12 11.06 20.64 -3.37
N HIS A 13 12.37 20.46 -3.25
CA HIS A 13 13.09 19.41 -3.97
C HIS A 13 12.76 18.04 -3.37
N GLY A 14 12.23 17.15 -4.19
CA GLY A 14 12.02 15.74 -3.89
C GLY A 14 12.93 14.86 -4.75
N ARG A 15 12.36 13.82 -5.37
CA ARG A 15 13.05 13.03 -6.41
C ARG A 15 13.25 13.81 -7.71
N THR A 16 12.44 14.85 -7.91
CA THR A 16 12.49 15.78 -9.05
C THR A 16 12.52 17.21 -8.53
N PRO A 17 12.93 18.19 -9.35
CA PRO A 17 12.82 19.61 -9.04
C PRO A 17 11.36 20.02 -8.74
N PRO A 18 11.12 21.15 -8.02
CA PRO A 18 9.80 21.64 -7.70
C PRO A 18 8.94 21.93 -8.94
N CYS A 19 7.71 21.44 -8.95
CA CYS A 19 6.77 21.72 -10.05
C CYS A 19 6.46 23.22 -10.18
N VAL A 20 6.51 23.96 -9.09
CA VAL A 20 6.31 25.43 -9.09
C VAL A 20 7.32 26.12 -10.00
N GLU A 21 8.62 25.77 -9.92
CA GLU A 21 9.67 26.34 -10.75
C GLU A 21 9.38 26.13 -12.24
N ALA A 22 9.07 24.89 -12.63
CA ALA A 22 8.75 24.57 -14.03
C ALA A 22 7.52 25.34 -14.56
N LEU A 23 6.51 25.59 -13.73
CA LEU A 23 5.34 26.39 -14.10
C LEU A 23 5.68 27.86 -14.29
N ILE A 24 6.55 28.43 -13.45
CA ILE A 24 7.04 29.81 -13.54
C ILE A 24 7.87 29.97 -14.81
N GLU A 25 8.85 29.08 -15.04
CA GLU A 25 9.71 29.10 -16.23
C GLU A 25 8.92 28.95 -17.54
N ALA A 26 7.86 28.13 -17.54
CA ALA A 26 6.98 27.95 -18.67
C ALA A 26 6.07 29.17 -18.95
N GLY A 27 6.10 30.23 -18.15
CA GLY A 27 5.31 31.42 -18.30
C GLY A 27 3.80 31.19 -18.21
N VAL A 28 3.36 30.25 -17.35
CA VAL A 28 1.96 29.98 -17.09
C VAL A 28 1.34 31.19 -16.38
N ARG A 29 0.15 31.65 -16.81
CA ARG A 29 -0.53 32.81 -16.20
C ARG A 29 -1.54 32.45 -15.12
N ARG A 30 -2.01 31.20 -15.14
CA ARG A 30 -3.01 30.72 -14.19
C ARG A 30 -2.75 29.26 -13.89
N VAL A 31 -2.90 28.86 -12.61
CA VAL A 31 -2.86 27.45 -12.17
C VAL A 31 -4.15 27.13 -11.42
N VAL A 32 -4.78 26.02 -11.80
CA VAL A 32 -5.97 25.48 -11.15
C VAL A 32 -5.59 24.14 -10.55
N ALA A 33 -5.47 24.07 -9.22
CA ALA A 33 -5.24 22.84 -8.49
C ALA A 33 -6.56 22.24 -7.99
N ALA A 34 -6.78 20.95 -8.21
CA ALA A 34 -8.02 20.32 -7.77
C ALA A 34 -8.09 20.24 -6.24
N MET A 35 -6.98 20.01 -5.55
CA MET A 35 -6.91 19.99 -4.09
C MET A 35 -5.59 20.57 -3.58
N PRO A 36 -5.56 21.11 -2.35
CA PRO A 36 -4.30 21.44 -1.68
C PRO A 36 -3.53 20.17 -1.34
N ASP A 37 -2.21 20.28 -1.25
CA ASP A 37 -1.37 19.14 -0.85
C ASP A 37 -1.53 18.89 0.67
N PRO A 38 -1.95 17.67 1.08
CA PRO A 38 -2.06 17.32 2.50
C PRO A 38 -0.70 17.14 3.19
N ASN A 39 0.41 17.12 2.45
CA ASN A 39 1.74 17.02 3.01
C ASN A 39 2.10 18.31 3.76
N PRO A 40 2.41 18.25 5.08
CA PRO A 40 2.78 19.43 5.87
C PRO A 40 3.97 20.24 5.31
N ARG A 41 4.83 19.60 4.50
CA ARG A 41 5.97 20.26 3.84
C ARG A 41 5.56 21.12 2.66
N VAL A 42 4.36 20.96 2.14
CA VAL A 42 3.82 21.72 1.00
C VAL A 42 2.73 22.64 1.48
N ALA A 43 1.59 22.10 1.90
CA ALA A 43 0.49 22.75 2.63
C ALA A 43 0.22 24.23 2.26
N GLY A 44 0.01 24.53 0.98
CA GLY A 44 -0.25 25.90 0.48
C GLY A 44 1.00 26.68 0.06
N ASP A 45 2.21 26.18 0.30
CA ASP A 45 3.47 26.86 -0.10
C ASP A 45 3.60 27.00 -1.61
N GLY A 46 3.21 25.95 -2.35
CA GLY A 46 3.27 25.95 -3.81
C GLY A 46 2.40 27.04 -4.42
N LEU A 47 1.17 27.17 -3.91
CA LEU A 47 0.22 28.18 -4.37
C LEU A 47 0.70 29.59 -4.01
N ARG A 48 1.14 29.81 -2.76
CA ARG A 48 1.69 31.12 -2.33
C ARG A 48 2.89 31.55 -3.19
N ARG A 49 3.75 30.61 -3.53
CA ARG A 49 4.92 30.89 -4.37
C ARG A 49 4.55 31.26 -5.80
N LEU A 50 3.55 30.60 -6.39
CA LEU A 50 2.99 30.97 -7.70
C LEU A 50 2.39 32.37 -7.66
N GLU A 51 1.58 32.70 -6.65
CA GLU A 51 0.97 34.01 -6.46
C GLU A 51 1.97 35.13 -6.31
N ALA A 52 3.06 34.88 -5.57
CA ALA A 52 4.15 35.83 -5.40
C ALA A 52 4.88 36.20 -6.73
N THR A 53 4.77 35.36 -7.77
CA THR A 53 5.28 35.64 -9.12
C THR A 53 4.21 36.22 -10.07
N GLY A 54 3.01 36.54 -9.56
CA GLY A 54 1.92 37.11 -10.33
C GLY A 54 1.05 36.09 -11.10
N ILE A 55 1.25 34.79 -10.83
CA ILE A 55 0.42 33.70 -11.39
C ILE A 55 -0.90 33.64 -10.60
N VAL A 56 -2.03 33.70 -11.29
CA VAL A 56 -3.35 33.55 -10.65
C VAL A 56 -3.59 32.10 -10.27
N THR A 57 -3.96 31.84 -9.03
CA THR A 57 -4.28 30.48 -8.57
C THR A 57 -5.78 30.29 -8.29
N ALA A 58 -6.25 29.05 -8.42
CA ALA A 58 -7.56 28.61 -7.98
C ALA A 58 -7.46 27.18 -7.46
N VAL A 59 -8.25 26.85 -6.44
CA VAL A 59 -8.25 25.52 -5.78
C VAL A 59 -9.67 25.02 -5.61
N GLY A 60 -9.87 23.71 -5.60
CA GLY A 60 -11.14 23.06 -5.26
C GLY A 60 -11.96 22.57 -6.45
N VAL A 61 -11.48 22.74 -7.66
CA VAL A 61 -12.15 22.21 -8.87
C VAL A 61 -11.99 20.70 -8.92
N LEU A 62 -13.08 19.94 -8.79
CA LEU A 62 -13.09 18.48 -8.72
C LEU A 62 -12.28 17.96 -7.49
N GLU A 63 -12.34 18.66 -6.37
CA GLU A 63 -11.57 18.27 -5.16
C GLU A 63 -11.92 16.87 -4.68
N ARG A 64 -13.19 16.47 -4.68
CA ARG A 64 -13.65 15.16 -4.24
C ARG A 64 -13.02 14.05 -5.09
N GLU A 65 -13.02 14.21 -6.40
CA GLU A 65 -12.47 13.28 -7.36
C GLU A 65 -10.93 13.19 -7.23
N ALA A 66 -10.27 14.32 -7.00
CA ALA A 66 -8.84 14.39 -6.77
C ALA A 66 -8.43 13.70 -5.46
N ARG A 67 -9.23 13.86 -4.39
CA ARG A 67 -9.03 13.15 -3.11
C ARG A 67 -9.19 11.64 -3.26
N GLU A 68 -10.19 11.19 -4.04
CA GLU A 68 -10.39 9.76 -4.29
C GLU A 68 -9.24 9.17 -5.14
N LEU A 69 -8.77 9.90 -6.16
CA LEU A 69 -7.61 9.51 -6.95
C LEU A 69 -6.35 9.36 -6.08
N ASN A 70 -6.17 10.25 -5.11
CA ASN A 70 -5.01 10.33 -4.23
C ASN A 70 -5.27 9.76 -2.81
N ARG A 71 -6.35 8.98 -2.60
CA ARG A 71 -6.82 8.54 -1.27
C ARG A 71 -5.72 7.95 -0.39
N GLY A 72 -4.83 7.14 -0.99
CA GLY A 72 -3.73 6.52 -0.27
C GLY A 72 -2.70 7.55 0.21
N PHE A 73 -2.31 8.49 -0.65
CA PHE A 73 -1.42 9.58 -0.28
C PHE A 73 -2.05 10.48 0.80
N VAL A 74 -3.32 10.86 0.62
CA VAL A 74 -4.07 11.64 1.60
C VAL A 74 -4.11 10.93 2.95
N ALA A 75 -4.47 9.64 2.98
CA ALA A 75 -4.52 8.85 4.21
C ALA A 75 -3.15 8.81 4.91
N ARG A 76 -2.08 8.55 4.17
CA ARG A 76 -0.72 8.52 4.72
C ARG A 76 -0.31 9.87 5.33
N MET A 77 -0.59 10.98 4.65
CA MET A 77 -0.21 12.31 5.11
C MET A 77 -1.05 12.79 6.30
N THR A 78 -2.36 12.50 6.30
CA THR A 78 -3.28 13.04 7.32
C THR A 78 -3.49 12.12 8.51
N ARG A 79 -3.33 10.80 8.34
CA ARG A 79 -3.60 9.78 9.38
C ARG A 79 -2.34 9.03 9.82
N GLY A 80 -1.19 9.22 9.13
CA GLY A 80 0.05 8.47 9.39
C GLY A 80 -0.05 6.97 9.09
N ARG A 81 -1.06 6.56 8.30
CA ARG A 81 -1.26 5.17 7.88
C ARG A 81 -1.76 5.11 6.44
N PRO A 82 -1.45 4.03 5.68
CA PRO A 82 -1.92 3.87 4.30
C PRO A 82 -3.45 3.70 4.24
N TRP A 83 -4.00 3.88 3.06
CA TRP A 83 -5.35 3.40 2.76
C TRP A 83 -5.35 1.88 2.67
N VAL A 84 -6.24 1.22 3.42
CA VAL A 84 -6.33 -0.24 3.45
C VAL A 84 -7.56 -0.71 2.66
N THR A 85 -7.35 -1.65 1.77
CA THR A 85 -8.42 -2.38 1.07
C THR A 85 -8.32 -3.85 1.49
N VAL A 86 -9.38 -4.38 2.10
CA VAL A 86 -9.47 -5.81 2.46
C VAL A 86 -10.24 -6.53 1.36
N LYS A 87 -9.59 -7.51 0.72
CA LYS A 87 -10.19 -8.37 -0.31
C LYS A 87 -10.44 -9.76 0.25
N LEU A 88 -11.67 -10.20 0.22
CA LEU A 88 -12.10 -11.56 0.56
C LEU A 88 -12.79 -12.21 -0.65
N GLY A 89 -12.49 -13.49 -0.89
CA GLY A 89 -13.28 -14.32 -1.77
C GLY A 89 -14.33 -15.07 -0.94
N SER A 90 -15.61 -14.86 -1.22
CA SER A 90 -16.68 -15.54 -0.48
C SER A 90 -17.82 -15.96 -1.41
N SER A 91 -18.54 -17.00 -1.01
CA SER A 91 -19.82 -17.35 -1.59
C SER A 91 -20.90 -16.35 -1.19
N ALA A 92 -22.09 -16.45 -1.78
CA ALA A 92 -23.22 -15.55 -1.50
C ALA A 92 -23.69 -15.61 -0.04
N ASP A 93 -23.47 -16.74 0.65
CA ASP A 93 -23.76 -16.92 2.08
C ASP A 93 -22.54 -16.56 2.99
N GLY A 94 -21.51 -15.90 2.43
CA GLY A 94 -20.35 -15.38 3.17
C GLY A 94 -19.28 -16.42 3.53
N ARG A 95 -19.30 -17.62 2.96
CA ARG A 95 -18.29 -18.66 3.21
C ARG A 95 -17.04 -18.41 2.39
N THR A 96 -15.87 -18.52 3.02
CA THR A 96 -14.56 -18.36 2.38
C THR A 96 -13.87 -19.67 2.06
N ALA A 97 -14.43 -20.80 2.51
CA ALA A 97 -13.99 -22.16 2.23
C ALA A 97 -15.14 -23.13 2.50
N LEU A 98 -15.05 -24.35 1.95
CA LEU A 98 -15.90 -25.47 2.31
C LEU A 98 -15.54 -26.03 3.71
N ALA A 99 -16.32 -26.97 4.22
CA ALA A 99 -16.08 -27.57 5.52
C ALA A 99 -14.76 -28.35 5.61
N ASP A 100 -14.28 -28.88 4.48
CA ASP A 100 -12.98 -29.55 4.34
C ASP A 100 -11.79 -28.59 4.15
N GLY A 101 -12.04 -27.28 4.15
CA GLY A 101 -11.04 -26.25 3.94
C GLY A 101 -10.74 -25.91 2.47
N SER A 102 -11.35 -26.59 1.51
CA SER A 102 -11.15 -26.29 0.09
C SER A 102 -11.78 -24.94 -0.27
N SER A 103 -11.03 -24.10 -1.01
CA SER A 103 -11.44 -22.71 -1.35
C SER A 103 -11.30 -22.37 -2.84
N ARG A 104 -10.97 -23.35 -3.69
CA ARG A 104 -10.73 -23.11 -5.13
C ARG A 104 -11.87 -23.72 -5.96
N TRP A 105 -12.57 -22.98 -6.82
CA TRP A 105 -12.57 -21.53 -7.02
C TRP A 105 -13.94 -20.99 -6.58
N ILE A 106 -13.92 -20.02 -5.65
CA ILE A 106 -15.16 -19.40 -5.14
C ILE A 106 -15.59 -18.26 -6.06
N THR A 107 -14.64 -17.56 -6.66
CA THR A 107 -14.86 -16.38 -7.51
C THR A 107 -14.57 -16.67 -8.98
N SER A 108 -15.24 -15.94 -9.88
CA SER A 108 -15.08 -16.07 -11.33
C SER A 108 -13.71 -15.61 -11.83
N ASP A 109 -13.39 -15.95 -13.08
CA ASP A 109 -12.17 -15.46 -13.75
C ASP A 109 -12.14 -13.93 -13.84
N ALA A 110 -13.30 -13.31 -14.13
CA ALA A 110 -13.43 -11.87 -14.18
C ALA A 110 -13.11 -11.21 -12.82
N ALA A 111 -13.63 -11.77 -11.72
CA ALA A 111 -13.30 -11.28 -10.39
C ALA A 111 -11.80 -11.45 -10.05
N ARG A 112 -11.18 -12.55 -10.50
CA ARG A 112 -9.74 -12.77 -10.33
C ARG A 112 -8.90 -11.83 -11.20
N ALA A 113 -9.39 -11.45 -12.40
CA ALA A 113 -8.76 -10.43 -13.23
C ALA A 113 -8.81 -9.05 -12.55
N ASP A 114 -9.95 -8.68 -11.93
CA ASP A 114 -10.07 -7.43 -11.18
C ASP A 114 -9.10 -7.34 -10.00
N VAL A 115 -8.79 -8.45 -9.33
CA VAL A 115 -7.75 -8.50 -8.29
C VAL A 115 -6.37 -8.06 -8.83
N GLN A 116 -6.07 -8.28 -10.11
CA GLN A 116 -4.79 -7.80 -10.69
C GLN A 116 -4.74 -6.27 -10.72
N HIS A 117 -5.85 -5.59 -10.99
CA HIS A 117 -5.95 -4.13 -10.92
C HIS A 117 -5.77 -3.62 -9.48
N LEU A 118 -6.38 -4.29 -8.49
CA LEU A 118 -6.18 -3.97 -7.08
C LEU A 118 -4.71 -4.11 -6.68
N ARG A 119 -4.04 -5.20 -7.08
CA ARG A 119 -2.61 -5.43 -6.84
C ARG A 119 -1.73 -4.38 -7.52
N ALA A 120 -2.03 -4.04 -8.78
CA ALA A 120 -1.28 -3.04 -9.54
C ALA A 120 -1.32 -1.66 -8.89
N ARG A 121 -2.43 -1.31 -8.25
CA ARG A 121 -2.60 -0.06 -7.51
C ARG A 121 -1.89 -0.07 -6.16
N ALA A 122 -1.78 -1.20 -5.50
CA ALA A 122 -1.23 -1.32 -4.15
C ALA A 122 0.27 -1.01 -4.10
N SER A 123 0.71 -0.34 -3.03
CA SER A 123 2.11 -0.21 -2.65
C SER A 123 2.62 -1.47 -1.96
N ALA A 124 1.74 -2.10 -1.17
CA ALA A 124 2.03 -3.36 -0.51
C ALA A 124 0.81 -4.30 -0.54
N ILE A 125 1.08 -5.61 -0.61
CA ILE A 125 0.08 -6.69 -0.52
C ILE A 125 0.36 -7.47 0.75
N VAL A 126 -0.61 -7.49 1.67
CA VAL A 126 -0.49 -8.11 3.00
C VAL A 126 -1.25 -9.42 3.03
N THR A 127 -0.62 -10.46 3.57
CA THR A 127 -1.27 -11.73 3.88
C THR A 127 -0.88 -12.22 5.27
N GLY A 128 -1.59 -13.22 5.80
CA GLY A 128 -1.21 -13.91 7.03
C GLY A 128 -0.44 -15.19 6.73
N ILE A 129 0.39 -15.62 7.68
CA ILE A 129 1.19 -16.84 7.55
C ILE A 129 0.33 -18.08 7.26
N GLY A 130 -0.88 -18.16 7.82
CA GLY A 130 -1.79 -19.29 7.53
C GLY A 130 -2.17 -19.38 6.04
N THR A 131 -2.41 -18.26 5.38
CA THR A 131 -2.66 -18.23 3.92
C THR A 131 -1.38 -18.51 3.14
N ALA A 132 -0.24 -17.99 3.58
CA ALA A 132 1.04 -18.26 2.93
C ALA A 132 1.39 -19.75 2.93
N LEU A 133 1.20 -20.45 4.05
CA LEU A 133 1.46 -21.89 4.18
C LEU A 133 0.42 -22.77 3.43
N ALA A 134 -0.85 -22.36 3.41
CA ALA A 134 -1.90 -23.14 2.78
C ALA A 134 -1.92 -23.04 1.25
N ASP A 135 -1.66 -21.86 0.71
CA ASP A 135 -1.86 -21.55 -0.70
C ASP A 135 -0.57 -21.29 -1.49
N ASP A 136 0.55 -21.08 -0.79
CA ASP A 136 1.84 -20.64 -1.34
C ASP A 136 1.67 -19.54 -2.43
N PRO A 137 0.99 -18.43 -2.11
CA PRO A 137 0.60 -17.47 -3.12
C PRO A 137 1.79 -16.59 -3.54
N ALA A 138 1.93 -16.34 -4.84
CA ALA A 138 2.97 -15.43 -5.34
C ALA A 138 2.71 -13.97 -4.95
N LEU A 139 1.47 -13.55 -4.75
CA LEU A 139 1.04 -12.17 -4.45
C LEU A 139 1.64 -11.13 -5.43
N THR A 140 1.68 -11.47 -6.70
CA THR A 140 2.25 -10.64 -7.77
C THR A 140 1.17 -10.16 -8.73
N VAL A 141 1.45 -9.06 -9.43
CA VAL A 141 0.68 -8.65 -10.60
C VAL A 141 1.12 -9.51 -11.77
N ARG A 142 0.20 -10.29 -12.33
CA ARG A 142 0.48 -11.26 -13.41
C ARG A 142 -0.10 -10.84 -14.75
N ASP A 143 -1.01 -9.86 -14.74
CA ASP A 143 -1.57 -9.29 -15.97
C ASP A 143 -0.53 -8.36 -16.59
N ARG A 144 -0.01 -8.79 -17.74
CA ARG A 144 1.01 -8.05 -18.51
C ARG A 144 0.48 -6.81 -19.22
N ALA A 145 -0.84 -6.65 -19.30
CA ALA A 145 -1.47 -5.45 -19.85
C ALA A 145 -1.43 -4.27 -18.88
N LEU A 146 -1.18 -4.54 -17.58
CA LEU A 146 -1.08 -3.52 -16.56
C LEU A 146 0.36 -2.97 -16.49
N ASP A 147 0.52 -1.73 -16.93
CA ASP A 147 1.80 -1.02 -16.81
C ASP A 147 2.03 -0.58 -15.37
N LEU A 148 3.04 -1.13 -14.73
CA LEU A 148 3.45 -0.75 -13.36
C LEU A 148 4.56 0.31 -13.34
N GLY A 149 5.05 0.77 -14.47
CA GLY A 149 6.19 1.70 -14.53
C GLY A 149 7.43 1.16 -13.81
N GLY A 150 7.67 -0.14 -13.85
CA GLY A 150 8.77 -0.82 -13.16
C GLY A 150 8.57 -1.05 -11.66
N ARG A 151 7.41 -0.69 -11.09
CA ARG A 151 7.11 -0.93 -9.67
C ARG A 151 6.76 -2.41 -9.41
N VAL A 152 7.22 -2.91 -8.28
CA VAL A 152 6.80 -4.21 -7.73
C VAL A 152 6.18 -3.93 -6.37
N PRO A 153 4.91 -4.31 -6.10
CA PRO A 153 4.32 -4.19 -4.78
C PRO A 153 5.12 -4.95 -3.74
N LEU A 154 5.36 -4.35 -2.57
CA LEU A 154 5.98 -5.03 -1.45
C LEU A 154 5.04 -6.12 -0.94
N ARG A 155 5.51 -7.36 -0.86
CA ARG A 155 4.76 -8.45 -0.23
C ARG A 155 5.02 -8.42 1.27
N VAL A 156 3.96 -8.52 2.06
CA VAL A 156 4.03 -8.49 3.52
C VAL A 156 3.34 -9.73 4.09
N VAL A 157 4.05 -10.46 4.93
CA VAL A 157 3.51 -11.62 5.63
C VAL A 157 3.44 -11.31 7.11
N LEU A 158 2.26 -11.48 7.73
CA LEU A 158 2.08 -11.37 9.18
C LEU A 158 2.23 -12.74 9.81
N ASP A 159 3.31 -12.93 10.56
CA ASP A 159 3.71 -14.20 11.15
C ASP A 159 4.08 -14.05 12.63
N SER A 160 3.08 -13.85 13.48
CA SER A 160 3.30 -13.66 14.92
C SER A 160 4.04 -14.81 15.60
N ARG A 161 4.07 -16.00 15.00
CA ARG A 161 4.62 -17.23 15.62
C ARG A 161 5.94 -17.69 15.03
N GLY A 162 6.43 -17.07 13.98
CA GLY A 162 7.69 -17.49 13.32
C GLY A 162 7.57 -18.82 12.58
N LEU A 163 6.50 -19.00 11.79
CA LEU A 163 6.22 -20.22 11.04
C LEU A 163 6.60 -20.10 9.56
N PHE A 164 7.19 -18.97 9.15
CA PHE A 164 7.59 -18.74 7.75
C PHE A 164 8.66 -19.76 7.34
N GLU A 165 8.50 -20.35 6.17
CA GLU A 165 9.36 -21.40 5.66
C GLU A 165 10.16 -20.96 4.43
N PRO A 166 11.43 -21.40 4.29
CA PRO A 166 12.26 -21.08 3.14
C PRO A 166 11.76 -21.74 1.85
N GLY A 167 10.88 -22.74 1.97
CA GLY A 167 10.23 -23.44 0.86
C GLY A 167 9.18 -22.62 0.12
N LEU A 168 8.64 -21.59 0.73
CA LEU A 168 7.60 -20.75 0.12
C LEU A 168 8.10 -20.01 -1.13
N GLN A 169 7.23 -19.86 -2.13
CA GLN A 169 7.55 -19.15 -3.36
C GLN A 169 8.06 -17.73 -3.07
N MET A 170 7.44 -17.05 -2.12
CA MET A 170 7.83 -15.70 -1.70
C MET A 170 9.23 -15.60 -1.08
N ALA A 171 9.79 -16.72 -0.61
CA ALA A 171 11.16 -16.77 -0.09
C ALA A 171 12.20 -16.92 -1.20
N ARG A 172 11.83 -17.49 -2.35
CA ARG A 172 12.77 -17.98 -3.39
C ARG A 172 12.76 -17.18 -4.68
N ASP A 173 11.71 -16.44 -4.98
CA ASP A 173 11.52 -15.78 -6.27
C ASP A 173 12.28 -14.46 -6.44
N GLY A 174 12.99 -14.00 -5.41
CA GLY A 174 13.81 -12.79 -5.43
C GLY A 174 13.04 -11.47 -5.44
N LEU A 175 11.71 -11.50 -5.27
CA LEU A 175 10.91 -10.29 -5.22
C LEU A 175 10.81 -9.73 -3.78
N PRO A 176 10.62 -8.40 -3.61
CA PRO A 176 10.57 -7.77 -2.30
C PRO A 176 9.52 -8.41 -1.38
N THR A 177 9.97 -8.94 -0.25
CA THR A 177 9.12 -9.58 0.76
C THR A 177 9.56 -9.17 2.15
N LEU A 178 8.61 -8.75 2.98
CA LEU A 178 8.81 -8.36 4.37
C LEU A 178 7.94 -9.25 5.27
N VAL A 179 8.58 -9.98 6.16
CA VAL A 179 7.89 -10.81 7.16
C VAL A 179 7.92 -10.07 8.48
N PHE A 180 6.76 -9.67 8.97
CA PHE A 180 6.59 -9.14 10.30
C PHE A 180 6.31 -10.27 11.28
N SER A 181 6.99 -10.29 12.41
CA SER A 181 6.82 -11.29 13.47
C SER A 181 6.76 -10.64 14.84
N SER A 182 6.17 -11.33 15.83
CA SER A 182 6.35 -10.94 17.24
C SER A 182 7.80 -11.19 17.67
N ASP A 183 8.22 -10.69 18.82
CA ASP A 183 9.59 -10.95 19.34
C ASP A 183 9.86 -12.45 19.43
N ALA A 184 8.93 -13.23 19.98
CA ALA A 184 9.05 -14.69 20.06
C ALA A 184 9.09 -15.35 18.66
N GLY A 185 8.32 -14.84 17.70
CA GLY A 185 8.37 -15.30 16.31
C GLY A 185 9.69 -14.94 15.63
N ALA A 186 10.27 -13.78 15.93
CA ALA A 186 11.55 -13.34 15.39
C ALA A 186 12.70 -14.25 15.86
N GLU A 187 12.69 -14.70 17.11
CA GLU A 187 13.66 -15.68 17.62
C GLU A 187 13.60 -16.98 16.82
N SER A 188 12.39 -17.47 16.52
CA SER A 188 12.20 -18.68 15.71
C SER A 188 12.73 -18.52 14.27
N LEU A 189 12.67 -17.30 13.71
CA LEU A 189 13.09 -17.00 12.34
C LEU A 189 14.56 -16.55 12.22
N ALA A 190 15.30 -16.44 13.33
CA ALA A 190 16.66 -15.90 13.34
C ALA A 190 17.59 -16.66 12.37
N HIS A 191 17.47 -17.99 12.31
CA HIS A 191 18.27 -18.83 11.41
C HIS A 191 18.00 -18.53 9.89
N LEU A 192 16.76 -18.11 9.54
CA LEU A 192 16.41 -17.73 8.19
C LEU A 192 16.91 -16.32 7.88
N ALA A 193 16.93 -15.44 8.88
CA ALA A 193 17.36 -14.06 8.72
C ALA A 193 18.85 -13.94 8.35
N GLU A 194 19.68 -14.88 8.78
CA GLU A 194 21.12 -14.91 8.46
C GLU A 194 21.40 -15.38 7.02
N ALA A 195 20.62 -16.33 6.51
CA ALA A 195 20.84 -16.96 5.19
C ALA A 195 19.94 -16.43 4.07
N ARG A 196 19.15 -15.37 4.34
CA ARG A 196 18.11 -14.90 3.42
C ARG A 196 18.65 -14.21 2.16
N PRO A 197 17.93 -14.28 1.02
CA PRO A 197 18.15 -13.39 -0.12
C PRO A 197 17.92 -11.91 0.29
N ALA A 198 18.62 -10.99 -0.35
CA ALA A 198 18.51 -9.56 -0.07
C ALA A 198 17.07 -9.00 -0.17
N ALA A 199 16.24 -9.61 -1.03
CA ALA A 199 14.84 -9.22 -1.24
C ALA A 199 13.89 -9.69 -0.12
N LEU A 200 14.30 -10.65 0.73
CA LEU A 200 13.51 -11.16 1.85
C LEU A 200 14.02 -10.51 3.15
N GLN A 201 13.13 -9.86 3.88
CA GLN A 201 13.46 -9.19 5.13
C GLN A 201 12.54 -9.68 6.25
N PHE A 202 13.09 -9.73 7.48
CA PHE A 202 12.36 -10.05 8.69
C PHE A 202 12.44 -8.84 9.64
N GLU A 203 11.31 -8.44 10.18
CA GLU A 203 11.24 -7.29 11.11
C GLU A 203 10.33 -7.63 12.29
N PRO A 204 10.84 -7.54 13.54
CA PRO A 204 10.02 -7.74 14.72
C PRO A 204 9.02 -6.59 14.90
N MET A 205 7.82 -6.92 15.38
CA MET A 205 6.71 -6.01 15.59
C MET A 205 6.12 -6.20 16.98
N PRO A 206 5.67 -5.14 17.64
CA PRO A 206 4.90 -5.26 18.87
C PRO A 206 3.69 -6.17 18.68
N ALA A 207 3.42 -6.98 19.68
CA ALA A 207 2.24 -7.82 19.77
C ALA A 207 1.10 -7.08 20.50
N ASP A 208 -0.12 -7.38 20.12
CA ASP A 208 -1.33 -7.03 20.86
C ASP A 208 -1.48 -7.91 22.11
N PRO A 209 -2.48 -7.65 22.99
CA PRO A 209 -2.71 -8.48 24.18
C PRO A 209 -3.03 -9.96 23.88
N ALA A 210 -3.41 -10.30 22.67
CA ALA A 210 -3.63 -11.68 22.22
C ALA A 210 -2.37 -12.36 21.67
N GLY A 211 -1.22 -11.65 21.68
CA GLY A 211 0.05 -12.14 21.15
C GLY A 211 0.14 -12.11 19.61
N LEU A 212 -0.77 -11.39 18.96
CA LEU A 212 -0.74 -11.17 17.50
C LEU A 212 -0.07 -9.83 17.18
N ILE A 213 0.45 -9.69 15.98
CA ILE A 213 1.03 -8.42 15.50
C ILE A 213 0.02 -7.29 15.64
N ASP A 214 0.42 -6.18 16.28
CA ASP A 214 -0.37 -4.95 16.36
C ASP A 214 -0.51 -4.34 14.96
N LEU A 215 -1.74 -4.44 14.39
CA LEU A 215 -2.04 -3.96 13.05
C LEU A 215 -1.86 -2.45 12.91
N ASN A 216 -2.15 -1.66 13.96
CA ASN A 216 -1.98 -0.21 13.90
C ASN A 216 -0.49 0.16 13.85
N PHE A 217 0.36 -0.54 14.60
CA PHE A 217 1.80 -0.33 14.54
C PHE A 217 2.34 -0.74 13.16
N MET A 218 1.94 -1.89 12.66
CA MET A 218 2.31 -2.39 11.33
C MET A 218 1.91 -1.41 10.22
N LEU A 219 0.69 -0.85 10.26
CA LEU A 219 0.25 0.14 9.28
C LEU A 219 1.07 1.43 9.34
N ARG A 220 1.42 1.91 10.54
CA ARG A 220 2.34 3.05 10.68
C ARG A 220 3.72 2.74 10.10
N ARG A 221 4.20 1.52 10.31
CA ARG A 221 5.48 1.09 9.73
C ARG A 221 5.43 1.07 8.21
N LEU A 222 4.34 0.56 7.60
CA LEU A 222 4.16 0.61 6.15
C LEU A 222 4.05 2.06 5.63
N ALA A 223 3.43 2.97 6.38
CA ALA A 223 3.42 4.39 6.03
C ALA A 223 4.83 5.01 6.04
N ALA A 224 5.68 4.64 7.01
CA ALA A 224 7.09 5.04 7.07
C ALA A 224 7.92 4.47 5.91
N LEU A 225 7.54 3.31 5.37
CA LEU A 225 8.08 2.73 4.13
C LEU A 225 7.44 3.35 2.85
N GLU A 226 6.76 4.48 2.99
CA GLU A 226 6.11 5.22 1.91
C GLU A 226 4.98 4.46 1.19
N CYS A 227 4.42 3.41 1.80
CA CYS A 227 3.25 2.73 1.26
C CYS A 227 2.00 3.63 1.38
N ASN A 228 1.40 3.96 0.25
CA ASN A 228 0.17 4.77 0.20
C ASN A 228 -1.09 3.89 0.27
N GLU A 229 -1.12 2.81 -0.48
CA GLU A 229 -2.25 1.87 -0.53
C GLU A 229 -1.78 0.46 -0.19
N VAL A 230 -2.54 -0.21 0.67
CA VAL A 230 -2.29 -1.58 1.12
C VAL A 230 -3.48 -2.44 0.73
N LEU A 231 -3.21 -3.53 0.01
CA LEU A 231 -4.19 -4.57 -0.29
C LEU A 231 -3.99 -5.74 0.67
N VAL A 232 -5.02 -6.08 1.43
CA VAL A 232 -5.01 -7.26 2.30
C VAL A 232 -5.68 -8.41 1.56
N GLU A 233 -4.92 -9.44 1.24
CA GLU A 233 -5.39 -10.72 0.68
C GLU A 233 -5.17 -11.82 1.70
N ALA A 234 -6.21 -12.14 2.47
CA ALA A 234 -6.08 -13.05 3.59
C ALA A 234 -7.39 -13.81 3.82
N GLY A 235 -7.31 -14.84 4.67
CA GLY A 235 -8.48 -15.55 5.15
C GLY A 235 -9.33 -14.70 6.12
N PRO A 236 -10.48 -15.24 6.57
CA PRO A 236 -11.49 -14.48 7.31
C PRO A 236 -10.97 -13.96 8.66
N ARG A 237 -10.03 -14.67 9.30
CA ARG A 237 -9.47 -14.25 10.61
C ARG A 237 -8.74 -12.92 10.48
N LEU A 238 -7.74 -12.85 9.60
CA LEU A 238 -6.96 -11.62 9.43
C LEU A 238 -7.82 -10.51 8.81
N GLY A 239 -8.67 -10.83 7.83
CA GLY A 239 -9.64 -9.87 7.28
C GLY A 239 -10.55 -9.28 8.35
N GLY A 240 -11.07 -10.10 9.25
CA GLY A 240 -11.87 -9.68 10.40
C GLY A 240 -11.09 -8.80 11.38
N SER A 241 -9.81 -9.12 11.64
CA SER A 241 -8.95 -8.29 12.49
C SER A 241 -8.74 -6.89 11.90
N PHE A 242 -8.56 -6.75 10.59
CA PHE A 242 -8.48 -5.44 9.94
C PHE A 242 -9.79 -4.64 10.04
N ILE A 243 -10.93 -5.29 9.87
CA ILE A 243 -12.25 -4.64 10.00
C ILE A 243 -12.48 -4.18 11.46
N ALA A 244 -12.08 -4.99 12.44
CA ALA A 244 -12.21 -4.65 13.86
C ALA A 244 -11.27 -3.52 14.29
N ALA A 245 -10.12 -3.38 13.64
CA ALA A 245 -9.13 -2.33 13.94
C ALA A 245 -9.47 -0.96 13.32
N GLY A 246 -10.51 -0.84 12.44
CA GLY A 246 -10.95 0.40 11.79
C GLY A 246 -10.06 0.83 10.65
#